data_a10658da8a8cc24aa1949e522be60698
#
_entry.id   a10658da8a8cc24aa1949e522be60698
#
_cell.length_a   1.000
_cell.length_b   1.000
_cell.length_c   1.000
_cell.angle_alpha   90.00
_cell.angle_beta   90.00
_cell.angle_gamma   90.00
#
_symmetry.space_group_name_H-M   'P 1'
#
loop_
_entity.id
_entity.type
_entity.pdbx_description
1 polymer ?
#
loop_
_entity_poly.entity_id
_entity_poly.type
_entity_poly.pdbx_seq_one_letter_code
_entity_poly.pdbx_strand_id
1 'polypeptide(L)'
;VDTDAAIEKCMQVPVSLHCWQGDDVTGFDHDGPLTGGIQTTGNYPGKARTPEELMADMDKAMSLMPGAKKINVHACYAIFEDGEFADRDKLEPKHFQKWVDFAKKRGMGLDFNPTFFSHEKVKDGLTLSSPDEETRKFWIEHGKACIRISKYFAEQTGIPCVMNIWTGDGFKDVPADRMGPRVRYKESIDEILSEPYDPKMVKPCVESKVFGIGVEAYTVGSAEFALSYAAMNKEKCL
;
A
#
# COMPACT_ATOMS: atom_id res chain seq x y z
N VAL A 1 28.95 -25.09 -0.95
CA VAL A 1 28.40 -23.74 -0.76
C VAL A 1 28.88 -23.23 0.59
N ASP A 2 29.46 -22.04 0.62
CA ASP A 2 29.78 -21.32 1.88
C ASP A 2 28.48 -20.72 2.44
N THR A 3 27.97 -21.35 3.49
CA THR A 3 26.67 -20.98 4.08
C THR A 3 26.78 -19.66 4.88
N ASP A 4 27.90 -19.41 5.51
CA ASP A 4 28.09 -18.21 6.32
C ASP A 4 28.18 -16.96 5.43
N ALA A 5 28.96 -17.02 4.35
CA ALA A 5 29.00 -15.94 3.36
C ALA A 5 27.64 -15.69 2.69
N ALA A 6 26.85 -16.74 2.44
CA ALA A 6 25.50 -16.59 1.92
C ALA A 6 24.56 -15.90 2.91
N ILE A 7 24.62 -16.27 4.19
CA ILE A 7 23.85 -15.62 5.27
C ILE A 7 24.24 -14.14 5.38
N GLU A 8 25.54 -13.83 5.45
CA GLU A 8 26.00 -12.44 5.52
C GLU A 8 25.47 -11.60 4.36
N LYS A 9 25.49 -12.14 3.15
CA LYS A 9 24.93 -11.48 1.97
C LYS A 9 23.43 -11.27 2.06
N CYS A 10 22.67 -12.26 2.54
CA CYS A 10 21.23 -12.13 2.75
C CYS A 10 20.88 -11.08 3.80
N MET A 11 21.68 -10.96 4.86
CA MET A 11 21.47 -9.97 5.94
C MET A 11 21.58 -8.51 5.47
N GLN A 12 22.21 -8.28 4.32
CA GLN A 12 22.32 -6.95 3.71
C GLN A 12 21.10 -6.56 2.88
N VAL A 13 20.23 -7.53 2.56
CA VAL A 13 18.99 -7.26 1.80
C VAL A 13 17.92 -6.78 2.77
N PRO A 14 17.42 -5.53 2.64
CA PRO A 14 16.40 -5.02 3.54
C PRO A 14 15.09 -5.80 3.41
N VAL A 15 14.59 -6.30 4.53
CA VAL A 15 13.26 -6.92 4.61
C VAL A 15 12.26 -5.86 5.03
N SER A 16 11.24 -5.64 4.22
CA SER A 16 10.14 -4.71 4.53
C SER A 16 9.07 -5.43 5.35
N LEU A 17 8.91 -5.01 6.60
CA LEU A 17 7.90 -5.56 7.49
C LEU A 17 6.56 -4.91 7.21
N HIS A 18 5.59 -5.73 6.79
CA HIS A 18 4.19 -5.33 6.71
C HIS A 18 3.57 -5.39 8.11
N CYS A 19 3.07 -4.26 8.58
CA CYS A 19 2.53 -4.14 9.94
C CYS A 19 1.01 -4.25 10.02
N TRP A 20 0.32 -4.45 8.91
CA TRP A 20 -1.13 -4.42 8.80
C TRP A 20 -1.88 -5.45 9.67
N GLN A 21 -1.24 -6.52 10.10
CA GLN A 21 -1.84 -7.44 11.06
C GLN A 21 -1.75 -6.95 12.52
N GLY A 22 -0.86 -6.04 12.83
CA GLY A 22 -0.70 -5.48 14.16
C GLY A 22 -1.93 -4.71 14.65
N ASP A 23 -2.59 -3.98 13.77
CA ASP A 23 -3.85 -3.26 14.01
C ASP A 23 -5.07 -3.94 13.37
N ASP A 24 -4.89 -5.13 12.83
CA ASP A 24 -5.93 -5.90 12.12
C ASP A 24 -6.48 -5.18 10.88
N VAL A 25 -5.60 -4.46 10.19
CA VAL A 25 -5.88 -3.63 8.98
C VAL A 25 -6.96 -2.56 9.20
N THR A 26 -7.23 -2.19 10.45
CA THR A 26 -8.25 -1.18 10.77
C THR A 26 -7.81 0.21 10.31
N GLY A 27 -6.52 0.54 10.48
CA GLY A 27 -6.01 1.88 10.25
C GLY A 27 -6.39 2.84 11.38
N PHE A 28 -6.05 4.11 11.18
CA PHE A 28 -6.25 5.18 12.18
C PHE A 28 -6.96 6.41 11.58
N ASP A 29 -7.42 6.31 10.34
CA ASP A 29 -8.03 7.41 9.59
C ASP A 29 -9.58 7.42 9.65
N HIS A 30 -10.19 6.38 10.20
CA HIS A 30 -11.66 6.27 10.31
C HIS A 30 -12.11 5.24 11.34
N ASP A 31 -13.34 5.34 11.80
CA ASP A 31 -13.99 4.43 12.78
C ASP A 31 -14.97 3.44 12.12
N GLY A 32 -14.85 3.20 10.83
CA GLY A 32 -15.77 2.34 10.07
C GLY A 32 -15.37 0.86 10.04
N PRO A 33 -16.29 -0.03 9.63
CA PRO A 33 -15.98 -1.44 9.41
C PRO A 33 -15.05 -1.61 8.20
N LEU A 34 -14.26 -2.69 8.22
CA LEU A 34 -13.45 -3.08 7.07
C LEU A 34 -14.34 -3.42 5.86
N THR A 35 -13.93 -2.96 4.68
CA THR A 35 -14.61 -3.19 3.40
C THR A 35 -13.61 -3.52 2.30
N GLY A 36 -14.11 -3.83 1.10
CA GLY A 36 -13.24 -4.00 -0.07
C GLY A 36 -12.47 -5.31 -0.13
N GLY A 37 -13.02 -6.41 0.44
CA GLY A 37 -12.45 -7.74 0.31
C GLY A 37 -11.38 -8.11 1.35
N ILE A 38 -11.27 -7.34 2.43
CA ILE A 38 -10.31 -7.59 3.52
C ILE A 38 -11.06 -7.84 4.84
N GLN A 39 -12.11 -8.65 4.82
CA GLN A 39 -12.87 -9.00 6.03
C GLN A 39 -12.35 -10.29 6.71
N THR A 40 -11.15 -10.74 6.38
CA THR A 40 -10.60 -12.01 6.86
C THR A 40 -9.65 -11.86 8.04
N THR A 41 -9.56 -10.66 8.57
CA THR A 41 -8.71 -10.36 9.73
C THR A 41 -9.31 -10.91 11.01
N GLY A 42 -8.48 -11.15 12.01
CA GLY A 42 -8.85 -11.89 13.20
C GLY A 42 -9.63 -11.09 14.23
N ASN A 43 -9.61 -9.77 14.17
CA ASN A 43 -10.18 -8.90 15.18
C ASN A 43 -9.85 -9.34 16.62
N TYR A 44 -8.59 -9.69 16.86
CA TYR A 44 -8.15 -10.20 18.16
C TYR A 44 -8.01 -9.07 19.21
N PRO A 45 -8.16 -9.41 20.52
CA PRO A 45 -8.20 -8.38 21.57
C PRO A 45 -6.89 -7.61 21.78
N GLY A 46 -5.75 -8.16 21.32
CA GLY A 46 -4.43 -7.57 21.46
C GLY A 46 -4.00 -6.67 20.30
N LYS A 47 -4.87 -6.40 19.33
CA LYS A 47 -4.51 -5.54 18.19
C LYS A 47 -4.20 -4.11 18.64
N ALA A 48 -3.27 -3.46 17.95
CA ALA A 48 -2.97 -2.05 18.17
C ALA A 48 -4.19 -1.17 17.83
N ARG A 49 -4.48 -0.20 18.67
CA ARG A 49 -5.60 0.74 18.53
C ARG A 49 -5.14 2.16 18.26
N THR A 50 -3.85 2.41 18.45
CA THR A 50 -3.21 3.70 18.19
C THR A 50 -1.91 3.51 17.41
N PRO A 51 -1.43 4.54 16.70
CA PRO A 51 -0.11 4.49 16.05
C PRO A 51 1.03 4.15 17.01
N GLU A 52 0.97 4.64 18.24
CA GLU A 52 1.98 4.39 19.27
C GLU A 52 2.00 2.91 19.71
N GLU A 53 0.82 2.29 19.90
CA GLU A 53 0.71 0.85 20.18
C GLU A 53 1.32 0.05 19.02
N LEU A 54 0.97 0.38 17.76
CA LEU A 54 1.51 -0.29 16.58
C LEU A 54 3.03 -0.12 16.46
N MET A 55 3.56 1.08 16.72
CA MET A 55 5.00 1.32 16.72
C MET A 55 5.73 0.48 17.78
N ALA A 56 5.13 0.28 18.96
CA ALA A 56 5.68 -0.56 20.02
C ALA A 56 5.70 -2.04 19.60
N ASP A 57 4.63 -2.54 18.96
CA ASP A 57 4.56 -3.89 18.44
C ASP A 57 5.59 -4.12 17.33
N MET A 58 5.76 -3.14 16.42
CA MET A 58 6.77 -3.17 15.38
C MET A 58 8.19 -3.20 15.95
N ASP A 59 8.47 -2.41 16.97
CA ASP A 59 9.76 -2.46 17.67
C ASP A 59 10.04 -3.86 18.22
N LYS A 60 9.04 -4.46 18.84
CA LYS A 60 9.18 -5.82 19.36
C LYS A 60 9.43 -6.83 18.24
N ALA A 61 8.64 -6.80 17.18
CA ALA A 61 8.80 -7.71 16.04
C ALA A 61 10.18 -7.56 15.40
N MET A 62 10.62 -6.32 15.16
CA MET A 62 11.91 -6.03 14.54
C MET A 62 13.10 -6.40 15.44
N SER A 63 12.95 -6.36 16.75
CA SER A 63 14.00 -6.83 17.69
C SER A 63 14.29 -8.33 17.56
N LEU A 64 13.35 -9.10 17.02
CA LEU A 64 13.47 -10.54 16.81
C LEU A 64 13.95 -10.90 15.41
N MET A 65 14.01 -9.94 14.49
CA MET A 65 14.44 -10.13 13.11
C MET A 65 15.91 -9.69 12.95
N PRO A 66 16.78 -10.53 12.39
CA PRO A 66 18.13 -10.12 12.03
C PRO A 66 18.15 -9.30 10.72
N GLY A 67 19.30 -8.69 10.40
CA GLY A 67 19.56 -8.04 9.11
C GLY A 67 18.95 -6.65 8.95
N ALA A 68 19.10 -6.10 7.74
CA ALA A 68 18.57 -4.80 7.37
C ALA A 68 17.03 -4.83 7.25
N LYS A 69 16.38 -3.75 7.67
CA LYS A 69 14.91 -3.71 7.79
C LYS A 69 14.34 -2.44 7.20
N LYS A 70 13.12 -2.55 6.74
CA LYS A 70 12.22 -1.45 6.36
C LYS A 70 10.84 -1.70 6.99
N ILE A 71 9.99 -0.71 6.93
CA ILE A 71 8.60 -0.80 7.37
C ILE A 71 7.70 -0.45 6.21
N ASN A 72 6.65 -1.22 5.97
CA ASN A 72 5.60 -0.87 5.02
C ASN A 72 4.44 -0.22 5.78
N VAL A 73 4.18 1.06 5.50
CA VAL A 73 3.12 1.86 6.12
C VAL A 73 1.94 1.95 5.18
N HIS A 74 0.73 1.82 5.69
CA HIS A 74 -0.51 1.98 4.93
C HIS A 74 -0.97 3.44 4.90
N ALA A 75 -1.68 3.85 3.83
CA ALA A 75 -2.27 5.17 3.75
C ALA A 75 -3.29 5.44 4.87
N CYS A 76 -4.02 4.39 5.30
CA CYS A 76 -4.93 4.48 6.46
C CYS A 76 -4.22 4.67 7.81
N TYR A 77 -2.89 4.70 7.83
CA TYR A 77 -2.09 5.04 9.02
C TYR A 77 -1.74 6.52 9.09
N ALA A 78 -2.39 7.36 8.32
CA ALA A 78 -2.30 8.81 8.45
C ALA A 78 -2.63 9.25 9.89
N ILE A 79 -1.83 10.14 10.45
CA ILE A 79 -2.00 10.66 11.81
C ILE A 79 -2.39 12.13 11.69
N PHE A 80 -3.57 12.45 12.20
CA PHE A 80 -4.11 13.80 12.23
C PHE A 80 -3.93 14.40 13.61
N GLU A 81 -3.54 15.66 13.67
CA GLU A 81 -3.34 16.40 14.93
C GLU A 81 -4.43 17.47 15.09
N ASP A 82 -4.76 17.81 16.33
CA ASP A 82 -5.63 18.94 16.69
C ASP A 82 -7.01 19.00 16.00
N GLY A 83 -7.61 17.83 15.71
CA GLY A 83 -8.92 17.73 15.06
C GLY A 83 -8.87 17.99 13.54
N GLU A 84 -7.68 18.03 12.95
CA GLU A 84 -7.52 17.98 11.50
C GLU A 84 -8.05 16.66 10.95
N PHE A 85 -8.67 16.69 9.78
CA PHE A 85 -9.01 15.50 9.00
C PHE A 85 -8.75 15.81 7.54
N ALA A 86 -8.17 14.86 6.82
CA ALA A 86 -8.02 14.90 5.37
C ALA A 86 -8.49 13.57 4.79
N ASP A 87 -9.39 13.61 3.82
CA ASP A 87 -9.78 12.44 3.08
C ASP A 87 -8.60 11.90 2.26
N ARG A 88 -8.66 10.65 1.83
CA ARG A 88 -7.52 9.94 1.21
C ARG A 88 -6.96 10.63 -0.03
N ASP A 89 -7.79 11.29 -0.83
CA ASP A 89 -7.34 12.08 -1.99
C ASP A 89 -6.65 13.41 -1.60
N LYS A 90 -6.68 13.78 -0.32
CA LYS A 90 -6.06 14.98 0.26
C LYS A 90 -4.93 14.69 1.24
N LEU A 91 -4.49 13.44 1.33
CA LEU A 91 -3.37 13.09 2.19
C LEU A 91 -2.08 13.81 1.76
N GLU A 92 -1.34 14.25 2.76
CA GLU A 92 -0.08 14.99 2.60
C GLU A 92 1.05 14.32 3.40
N PRO A 93 2.32 14.54 3.03
CA PRO A 93 3.48 14.01 3.76
C PRO A 93 3.47 14.28 5.27
N LYS A 94 2.95 15.44 5.71
CA LYS A 94 2.88 15.81 7.14
C LYS A 94 2.10 14.80 7.98
N HIS A 95 1.08 14.16 7.41
CA HIS A 95 0.26 13.16 8.12
C HIS A 95 1.04 11.87 8.44
N PHE A 96 2.24 11.72 7.91
CA PHE A 96 3.12 10.58 8.12
C PHE A 96 4.43 10.94 8.83
N GLN A 97 4.55 12.17 9.36
CA GLN A 97 5.79 12.64 10.00
C GLN A 97 6.23 11.74 11.16
N LYS A 98 5.30 11.29 12.01
CA LYS A 98 5.63 10.40 13.13
C LYS A 98 6.21 9.06 12.67
N TRP A 99 5.75 8.52 11.54
CA TRP A 99 6.32 7.31 10.94
C TRP A 99 7.73 7.54 10.39
N VAL A 100 7.97 8.71 9.78
CA VAL A 100 9.31 9.11 9.33
C VAL A 100 10.27 9.24 10.51
N ASP A 101 9.85 9.89 11.58
CA ASP A 101 10.69 10.05 12.78
C ASP A 101 11.00 8.70 13.44
N PHE A 102 10.00 7.81 13.48
CA PHE A 102 10.16 6.45 13.97
C PHE A 102 11.21 5.67 13.15
N ALA A 103 11.14 5.73 11.83
CA ALA A 103 12.07 5.04 10.94
C ALA A 103 13.48 5.64 11.00
N LYS A 104 13.59 6.96 10.94
CA LYS A 104 14.89 7.68 11.01
C LYS A 104 15.65 7.38 12.30
N LYS A 105 14.94 7.37 13.44
CA LYS A 105 15.55 7.03 14.76
C LYS A 105 16.19 5.64 14.77
N ARG A 106 15.75 4.74 13.87
CA ARG A 106 16.22 3.35 13.77
C ARG A 106 17.09 3.09 12.54
N GLY A 107 17.37 4.11 11.74
CA GLY A 107 18.14 3.96 10.51
C GLY A 107 17.45 3.10 9.45
N MET A 108 16.12 3.10 9.43
CA MET A 108 15.32 2.28 8.51
C MET A 108 14.67 3.12 7.41
N GLY A 109 14.38 2.48 6.26
CA GLY A 109 13.54 3.03 5.22
C GLY A 109 12.06 2.73 5.46
N LEU A 110 11.21 3.46 4.72
CA LEU A 110 9.77 3.26 4.67
C LEU A 110 9.35 2.83 3.28
N ASP A 111 8.46 1.84 3.21
CA ASP A 111 7.67 1.51 2.04
C ASP A 111 6.22 1.93 2.27
N PHE A 112 5.43 2.00 1.21
CA PHE A 112 4.09 2.55 1.29
C PHE A 112 3.06 1.70 0.55
N ASN A 113 1.91 1.46 1.19
CA ASN A 113 0.73 0.86 0.58
C ASN A 113 -0.39 1.90 0.52
N PRO A 114 -0.88 2.26 -0.65
CA PRO A 114 -1.95 3.24 -0.83
C PRO A 114 -3.28 2.88 -0.18
N THR A 115 -3.52 1.62 0.18
CA THR A 115 -4.78 1.19 0.81
C THR A 115 -6.01 1.53 -0.03
N PHE A 116 -6.09 1.02 -1.26
CA PHE A 116 -7.24 1.19 -2.17
C PHE A 116 -8.43 0.32 -1.73
N PHE A 117 -8.81 0.40 -0.46
CA PHE A 117 -9.91 -0.36 0.15
C PHE A 117 -10.34 0.28 1.48
N SER A 118 -11.37 -0.28 2.14
CA SER A 118 -11.88 0.17 3.44
C SER A 118 -12.18 1.67 3.46
N HIS A 119 -13.04 2.10 2.52
CA HIS A 119 -13.43 3.49 2.36
C HIS A 119 -14.80 3.58 1.67
N GLU A 120 -15.60 4.61 1.99
CA GLU A 120 -16.93 4.81 1.41
C GLU A 120 -16.93 5.00 -0.12
N LYS A 121 -15.80 5.46 -0.68
CA LYS A 121 -15.60 5.59 -2.14
C LYS A 121 -15.26 4.27 -2.84
N VAL A 122 -15.24 3.14 -2.15
CA VAL A 122 -15.26 1.83 -2.80
C VAL A 122 -16.70 1.57 -3.23
N LYS A 123 -16.96 1.63 -4.53
CA LYS A 123 -18.28 1.53 -5.10
C LYS A 123 -18.43 0.22 -5.87
N ASP A 124 -19.42 -0.60 -5.48
CA ASP A 124 -19.63 -1.93 -6.05
C ASP A 124 -18.39 -2.85 -6.04
N GLY A 125 -17.55 -2.70 -4.99
CA GLY A 125 -16.28 -3.43 -4.88
C GLY A 125 -15.17 -2.94 -5.82
N LEU A 126 -15.31 -1.76 -6.41
CA LEU A 126 -14.39 -1.21 -7.40
C LEU A 126 -13.83 0.15 -6.97
N THR A 127 -12.58 0.39 -7.35
CA THR A 127 -11.84 1.64 -7.14
C THR A 127 -11.28 2.17 -8.46
N LEU A 128 -10.05 1.87 -8.79
CA LEU A 128 -9.36 2.31 -10.01
C LEU A 128 -9.96 1.73 -11.30
N SER A 129 -10.73 0.67 -11.21
CA SER A 129 -11.43 0.06 -12.37
C SER A 129 -12.92 0.41 -12.46
N SER A 130 -13.43 1.22 -11.53
CA SER A 130 -14.84 1.59 -11.48
C SER A 130 -15.32 2.20 -12.82
N PRO A 131 -16.53 1.86 -13.31
CA PRO A 131 -17.14 2.57 -14.43
C PRO A 131 -17.54 4.00 -14.08
N ASP A 132 -17.73 4.29 -12.80
CA ASP A 132 -18.00 5.64 -12.28
C ASP A 132 -16.73 6.49 -12.33
N GLU A 133 -16.75 7.55 -13.13
CA GLU A 133 -15.62 8.43 -13.35
C GLU A 133 -15.24 9.22 -12.09
N GLU A 134 -16.21 9.64 -11.29
CA GLU A 134 -15.94 10.37 -10.03
C GLU A 134 -15.22 9.48 -9.02
N THR A 135 -15.65 8.22 -8.90
CA THR A 135 -14.97 7.21 -8.08
C THR A 135 -13.54 7.00 -8.55
N ARG A 136 -13.32 6.80 -9.87
CA ARG A 136 -11.97 6.63 -10.39
C ARG A 136 -11.09 7.85 -10.14
N LYS A 137 -11.61 9.04 -10.39
CA LYS A 137 -10.88 10.30 -10.19
C LYS A 137 -10.42 10.48 -8.75
N PHE A 138 -11.29 10.20 -7.78
CA PHE A 138 -10.93 10.20 -6.36
C PHE A 138 -9.73 9.29 -6.08
N TRP A 139 -9.80 8.04 -6.54
CA TRP A 139 -8.73 7.07 -6.30
C TRP A 139 -7.45 7.35 -7.09
N ILE A 140 -7.54 7.96 -8.27
CA ILE A 140 -6.37 8.43 -9.01
C ILE A 140 -5.67 9.56 -8.26
N GLU A 141 -6.41 10.56 -7.78
CA GLU A 141 -5.82 11.65 -7.00
C GLU A 141 -5.22 11.15 -5.68
N HIS A 142 -5.88 10.18 -5.02
CA HIS A 142 -5.29 9.46 -3.90
C HIS A 142 -3.98 8.78 -4.28
N GLY A 143 -3.92 8.06 -5.38
CA GLY A 143 -2.70 7.41 -5.85
C GLY A 143 -1.56 8.40 -6.12
N LYS A 144 -1.86 9.56 -6.72
CA LYS A 144 -0.89 10.66 -6.91
C LYS A 144 -0.39 11.22 -5.57
N ALA A 145 -1.29 11.39 -4.59
CA ALA A 145 -0.90 11.78 -3.23
C ALA A 145 0.07 10.76 -2.62
N CYS A 146 -0.18 9.46 -2.84
CA CYS A 146 0.69 8.38 -2.38
C CYS A 146 2.08 8.40 -3.04
N ILE A 147 2.20 8.78 -4.32
CA ILE A 147 3.51 9.03 -4.96
C ILE A 147 4.24 10.16 -4.23
N ARG A 148 3.58 11.28 -3.92
CA ARG A 148 4.19 12.41 -3.20
C ARG A 148 4.66 12.01 -1.79
N ILE A 149 3.87 11.21 -1.08
CA ILE A 149 4.22 10.68 0.25
C ILE A 149 5.42 9.73 0.13
N SER A 150 5.43 8.83 -0.87
CA SER A 150 6.54 7.91 -1.11
C SER A 150 7.86 8.65 -1.43
N LYS A 151 7.78 9.75 -2.20
CA LYS A 151 8.92 10.67 -2.39
C LYS A 151 9.43 11.21 -1.08
N TYR A 152 8.53 11.73 -0.27
CA TYR A 152 8.89 12.27 1.05
C TYR A 152 9.57 11.23 1.92
N PHE A 153 9.07 10.00 1.97
CA PHE A 153 9.70 8.91 2.70
C PHE A 153 11.14 8.65 2.24
N ALA A 154 11.33 8.55 0.92
CA ALA A 154 12.64 8.32 0.34
C ALA A 154 13.61 9.49 0.61
N GLU A 155 13.15 10.73 0.47
CA GLU A 155 13.94 11.94 0.75
C GLU A 155 14.34 12.03 2.22
N GLN A 156 13.42 11.75 3.14
CA GLN A 156 13.67 11.87 4.57
C GLN A 156 14.57 10.77 5.14
N THR A 157 14.48 9.57 4.59
CA THR A 157 15.28 8.42 5.06
C THR A 157 16.57 8.21 4.28
N GLY A 158 16.68 8.76 3.07
CA GLY A 158 17.77 8.47 2.13
C GLY A 158 17.73 7.07 1.54
N ILE A 159 16.63 6.33 1.74
CA ILE A 159 16.44 4.93 1.31
C ILE A 159 15.27 4.88 0.33
N PRO A 160 15.41 4.20 -0.83
CA PRO A 160 14.31 4.09 -1.79
C PRO A 160 13.04 3.53 -1.16
N CYS A 161 11.89 4.11 -1.51
CA CYS A 161 10.56 3.70 -1.07
C CYS A 161 9.90 2.83 -2.15
N VAL A 162 9.45 1.64 -1.80
CA VAL A 162 8.55 0.83 -2.64
C VAL A 162 7.12 1.26 -2.35
N MET A 163 6.37 1.60 -3.40
CA MET A 163 4.94 1.91 -3.30
C MET A 163 4.13 0.75 -3.90
N ASN A 164 3.45 0.00 -3.05
CA ASN A 164 2.76 -1.22 -3.43
C ASN A 164 1.30 -0.95 -3.81
N ILE A 165 1.00 -0.91 -5.11
CA ILE A 165 -0.35 -0.72 -5.64
C ILE A 165 -1.09 -2.05 -5.64
N TRP A 166 -1.98 -2.22 -4.68
CA TRP A 166 -2.90 -3.34 -4.59
C TRP A 166 -4.34 -2.82 -4.48
N THR A 167 -5.26 -3.41 -5.25
CA THR A 167 -6.68 -3.11 -5.16
C THR A 167 -7.51 -4.36 -4.92
N GLY A 168 -8.64 -4.19 -4.25
CA GLY A 168 -9.64 -5.24 -4.08
C GLY A 168 -10.54 -5.46 -5.29
N ASP A 169 -10.36 -4.70 -6.36
CA ASP A 169 -11.25 -4.64 -7.52
C ASP A 169 -11.49 -6.01 -8.16
N GLY A 170 -12.75 -6.40 -8.21
CA GLY A 170 -13.15 -7.69 -8.77
C GLY A 170 -14.67 -7.86 -8.81
N PHE A 171 -15.10 -9.00 -9.33
CA PHE A 171 -16.51 -9.36 -9.45
C PHE A 171 -16.74 -10.76 -8.89
N LYS A 172 -17.86 -10.95 -8.19
CA LYS A 172 -18.25 -12.25 -7.65
C LYS A 172 -18.31 -13.31 -8.73
N ASP A 173 -18.92 -12.98 -9.88
CA ASP A 173 -19.01 -13.83 -11.05
C ASP A 173 -18.19 -13.25 -12.20
N VAL A 174 -17.79 -14.09 -13.15
CA VAL A 174 -17.06 -13.62 -14.33
C VAL A 174 -17.95 -12.69 -15.17
N PRO A 175 -17.61 -11.40 -15.33
CA PRO A 175 -18.44 -10.47 -16.07
C PRO A 175 -18.39 -10.74 -17.58
N ALA A 176 -19.46 -10.35 -18.30
CA ALA A 176 -19.48 -10.41 -19.76
C ALA A 176 -18.39 -9.51 -20.37
N ASP A 177 -18.22 -8.31 -19.85
CA ASP A 177 -17.11 -7.42 -20.20
C ASP A 177 -15.93 -7.65 -19.25
N ARG A 178 -14.95 -8.44 -19.67
CA ARG A 178 -13.72 -8.70 -18.93
C ARG A 178 -12.61 -7.69 -19.23
N MET A 179 -12.70 -6.98 -20.34
CA MET A 179 -11.66 -6.05 -20.78
C MET A 179 -11.88 -4.64 -20.23
N GLY A 180 -13.10 -4.13 -20.21
CA GLY A 180 -13.39 -2.78 -19.77
C GLY A 180 -12.83 -2.44 -18.40
N PRO A 181 -13.04 -3.24 -17.34
CA PRO A 181 -12.43 -3.01 -16.03
C PRO A 181 -10.90 -2.97 -16.08
N ARG A 182 -10.25 -3.84 -16.84
CA ARG A 182 -8.79 -3.88 -16.97
C ARG A 182 -8.24 -2.69 -17.73
N VAL A 183 -8.94 -2.22 -18.76
CA VAL A 183 -8.57 -1.00 -19.49
C VAL A 183 -8.63 0.21 -18.56
N ARG A 184 -9.74 0.39 -17.83
CA ARG A 184 -9.87 1.48 -16.85
C ARG A 184 -8.82 1.42 -15.74
N TYR A 185 -8.53 0.22 -15.23
CA TYR A 185 -7.49 0.02 -14.23
C TYR A 185 -6.10 0.43 -14.75
N LYS A 186 -5.76 -0.02 -15.97
CA LYS A 186 -4.51 0.38 -16.64
C LYS A 186 -4.42 1.91 -16.78
N GLU A 187 -5.46 2.54 -17.33
CA GLU A 187 -5.51 3.98 -17.54
C GLU A 187 -5.35 4.75 -16.21
N SER A 188 -5.99 4.27 -15.16
CA SER A 188 -5.88 4.84 -13.82
C SER A 188 -4.46 4.74 -13.25
N ILE A 189 -3.79 3.59 -13.41
CA ILE A 189 -2.39 3.44 -12.99
C ILE A 189 -1.48 4.32 -13.84
N ASP A 190 -1.68 4.38 -15.16
CA ASP A 190 -0.90 5.25 -16.05
C ASP A 190 -0.98 6.72 -15.60
N GLU A 191 -2.17 7.16 -15.18
CA GLU A 191 -2.38 8.51 -14.70
C GLU A 191 -1.73 8.74 -13.32
N ILE A 192 -1.81 7.79 -12.39
CA ILE A 192 -1.09 7.84 -11.12
C ILE A 192 0.42 7.97 -11.35
N LEU A 193 0.98 7.16 -12.24
CA LEU A 193 2.41 7.14 -12.55
C LEU A 193 2.85 8.32 -13.45
N SER A 194 1.95 9.21 -13.82
CA SER A 194 2.30 10.50 -14.43
C SER A 194 2.72 11.56 -13.41
N GLU A 195 2.42 11.36 -12.11
CA GLU A 195 2.93 12.22 -11.03
C GLU A 195 4.48 12.16 -11.00
N PRO A 196 5.19 13.29 -10.94
CA PRO A 196 6.65 13.29 -11.04
C PRO A 196 7.36 12.64 -9.84
N TYR A 197 8.24 11.67 -10.11
CA TYR A 197 9.13 11.05 -9.12
C TYR A 197 10.46 10.60 -9.76
N ASP A 198 11.47 10.39 -8.93
CA ASP A 198 12.71 9.75 -9.36
C ASP A 198 12.55 8.21 -9.23
N PRO A 199 12.60 7.45 -10.34
CA PRO A 199 12.44 5.99 -10.30
C PRO A 199 13.58 5.26 -9.58
N LYS A 200 14.67 5.94 -9.24
CA LYS A 200 15.70 5.39 -8.34
C LYS A 200 15.28 5.42 -6.88
N MET A 201 14.47 6.40 -6.50
CA MET A 201 14.07 6.64 -5.12
C MET A 201 12.64 6.18 -4.81
N VAL A 202 11.73 6.25 -5.75
CA VAL A 202 10.37 5.71 -5.61
C VAL A 202 10.19 4.56 -6.59
N LYS A 203 9.77 3.42 -6.06
CA LYS A 203 9.60 2.15 -6.78
C LYS A 203 8.12 1.73 -6.75
N PRO A 204 7.25 2.27 -7.62
CA PRO A 204 5.91 1.73 -7.73
C PRO A 204 5.95 0.28 -8.18
N CYS A 205 5.13 -0.57 -7.56
CA CYS A 205 4.92 -1.94 -8.00
C CYS A 205 3.42 -2.25 -8.00
N VAL A 206 3.01 -3.16 -8.88
CA VAL A 206 1.62 -3.62 -8.96
C VAL A 206 1.53 -5.02 -8.39
N GLU A 207 0.87 -5.14 -7.25
CA GLU A 207 0.61 -6.43 -6.63
C GLU A 207 -0.67 -7.04 -7.20
N SER A 208 -0.61 -8.32 -7.56
CA SER A 208 -1.77 -9.05 -8.03
C SER A 208 -2.68 -9.46 -6.87
N LYS A 209 -4.00 -9.30 -7.06
CA LYS A 209 -4.99 -9.88 -6.15
C LYS A 209 -5.20 -11.35 -6.46
N VAL A 210 -5.07 -12.20 -5.44
CA VAL A 210 -5.47 -13.61 -5.53
C VAL A 210 -7.00 -13.68 -5.55
N PHE A 211 -7.57 -14.38 -6.52
CA PHE A 211 -9.02 -14.59 -6.61
C PHE A 211 -9.54 -15.34 -5.36
N GLY A 212 -10.78 -15.07 -4.98
CA GLY A 212 -11.46 -15.71 -3.87
C GLY A 212 -11.20 -15.12 -2.49
N ILE A 213 -10.27 -14.17 -2.32
CA ILE A 213 -10.03 -13.50 -1.03
C ILE A 213 -11.28 -12.74 -0.57
N GLY A 214 -11.93 -12.01 -1.47
CA GLY A 214 -13.19 -11.31 -1.22
C GLY A 214 -14.39 -11.98 -1.88
N VAL A 215 -14.38 -13.33 -2.04
CA VAL A 215 -15.36 -14.16 -2.74
C VAL A 215 -15.52 -13.87 -4.24
N GLU A 216 -14.55 -13.17 -4.85
CA GLU A 216 -14.56 -12.91 -6.30
C GLU A 216 -14.09 -14.14 -7.09
N ALA A 217 -14.78 -14.42 -8.20
CA ALA A 217 -14.30 -15.33 -9.23
C ALA A 217 -13.45 -14.63 -10.30
N TYR A 218 -13.55 -13.31 -10.39
CA TYR A 218 -12.79 -12.49 -11.32
C TYR A 218 -12.15 -11.32 -10.60
N THR A 219 -10.81 -11.24 -10.65
CA THR A 219 -10.03 -10.11 -10.15
C THR A 219 -9.55 -9.24 -11.32
N VAL A 220 -9.70 -7.92 -11.21
CA VAL A 220 -9.24 -6.99 -12.25
C VAL A 220 -7.71 -6.98 -12.31
N GLY A 221 -7.06 -6.79 -11.17
CA GLY A 221 -5.61 -6.85 -10.99
C GLY A 221 -5.11 -8.29 -10.81
N SER A 222 -5.34 -9.17 -11.79
CA SER A 222 -4.83 -10.54 -11.75
C SER A 222 -3.30 -10.61 -11.93
N ALA A 223 -2.71 -11.77 -11.66
CA ALA A 223 -1.28 -11.99 -11.83
C ALA A 223 -0.81 -11.71 -13.28
N GLU A 224 -1.60 -12.15 -14.27
CA GLU A 224 -1.29 -11.90 -15.67
C GLU A 224 -1.35 -10.41 -16.02
N PHE A 225 -2.30 -9.69 -15.44
CA PHE A 225 -2.39 -8.23 -15.62
C PHE A 225 -1.18 -7.54 -15.02
N ALA A 226 -0.87 -7.81 -13.74
CA ALA A 226 0.23 -7.17 -13.03
C ALA A 226 1.58 -7.41 -13.74
N LEU A 227 1.86 -8.67 -14.09
CA LEU A 227 3.08 -9.03 -14.82
C LEU A 227 3.17 -8.36 -16.19
N SER A 228 2.07 -8.32 -16.95
CA SER A 228 2.03 -7.68 -18.28
C SER A 228 2.20 -6.17 -18.16
N TYR A 229 1.55 -5.54 -17.17
CA TYR A 229 1.66 -4.10 -16.93
C TYR A 229 3.10 -3.70 -16.58
N ALA A 230 3.71 -4.39 -15.61
CA ALA A 230 5.10 -4.15 -15.20
C ALA A 230 6.08 -4.36 -16.37
N ALA A 231 5.91 -5.43 -17.16
CA ALA A 231 6.76 -5.70 -18.32
C ALA A 231 6.68 -4.60 -19.40
N MET A 232 5.51 -3.99 -19.61
CA MET A 232 5.32 -2.88 -20.55
C MET A 232 5.79 -1.53 -20.00
N ASN A 233 5.90 -1.38 -18.67
CA ASN A 233 6.20 -0.13 -17.99
C ASN A 233 7.45 -0.22 -17.09
N LYS A 234 8.40 -1.09 -17.43
CA LYS A 234 9.59 -1.41 -16.62
C LYS A 234 10.47 -0.22 -16.21
N GLU A 235 10.33 0.92 -16.88
CA GLU A 235 11.04 2.16 -16.53
C GLU A 235 10.37 2.91 -15.37
N LYS A 236 9.09 2.60 -15.08
CA LYS A 236 8.26 3.29 -14.10
C LYS A 236 7.73 2.38 -13.01
N CYS A 237 7.54 1.11 -13.26
CA CYS A 237 6.84 0.17 -12.40
C CYS A 237 7.55 -1.19 -12.34
N LEU A 238 7.53 -1.81 -11.15
CA LEU A 238 8.00 -3.16 -10.87
C LEU A 238 6.82 -4.14 -10.78
#